data_c26b1f4249adc9d323242eb43fa0847b
#
_entry.id   c26b1f4249adc9d323242eb43fa0847b
#
_cell.length_a   1.000
_cell.length_b   1.000
_cell.length_c   1.000
_cell.angle_alpha   90.00
_cell.angle_beta   90.00
_cell.angle_gamma   90.00
#
_symmetry.space_group_name_H-M   'P 1'
#
loop_
_entity.id
_entity.type
_entity.pdbx_description
1 polymer ?
#
loop_
_entity_poly.entity_id
_entity_poly.type
_entity_poly.pdbx_seq_one_letter_code
_entity_poly.pdbx_strand_id
1 'polypeptide(L)'
;MRNRDEHDTYVNNIDNLNFILDEVSKTLGVPKEHMVSRKRKSFIVDARCIYTAIARESTNESLESIGSMINRDHSMSIHYLKKHDAYVSTDLNYRQKYNDCCYVGKSLAEPEFGHRSIVDRLMIRNSILSEKFRYEKSEKEKAQHQVLRMKQFLKSSKNYFEC
;
A
#
# COMPACT_ATOMS: atom_id res chain seq x y z
N MET A 1 -13.42 32.81 -20.71
CA MET A 1 -13.44 32.69 -19.25
C MET A 1 -13.14 31.23 -18.90
N ARG A 2 -11.93 30.86 -18.43
CA ARG A 2 -11.66 29.54 -17.91
C ARG A 2 -12.28 29.47 -16.52
N ASN A 3 -13.10 28.44 -16.27
CA ASN A 3 -13.80 28.28 -14.99
C ASN A 3 -12.79 28.12 -13.86
N ARG A 4 -12.95 28.91 -12.81
CA ARG A 4 -12.16 28.84 -11.59
C ARG A 4 -12.28 27.45 -10.94
N ASP A 5 -13.43 26.82 -11.10
CA ASP A 5 -13.78 25.50 -10.55
C ASP A 5 -12.96 24.35 -11.16
N GLU A 6 -12.58 24.43 -12.46
CA GLU A 6 -11.71 23.43 -13.11
C GLU A 6 -10.27 23.48 -12.58
N HIS A 7 -9.76 24.68 -12.25
CA HIS A 7 -8.40 24.83 -11.73
C HIS A 7 -8.27 24.26 -10.30
N ASP A 8 -9.26 24.51 -9.44
CA ASP A 8 -9.25 24.02 -8.06
C ASP A 8 -9.40 22.49 -8.01
N THR A 9 -10.20 21.91 -8.90
CA THR A 9 -10.34 20.44 -9.03
C THR A 9 -9.03 19.80 -9.49
N TYR A 10 -8.35 20.43 -10.46
CA TYR A 10 -7.08 19.91 -10.98
C TYR A 10 -5.95 19.92 -9.94
N VAL A 11 -5.85 21.00 -9.15
CA VAL A 11 -4.85 21.10 -8.06
C VAL A 11 -5.11 20.05 -6.99
N ASN A 12 -6.36 19.86 -6.57
CA ASN A 12 -6.72 18.85 -5.58
C ASN A 12 -6.37 17.42 -6.05
N ASN A 13 -6.50 17.13 -7.33
CA ASN A 13 -6.21 15.81 -7.88
C ASN A 13 -4.71 15.50 -7.93
N ILE A 14 -3.87 16.48 -8.28
CA ILE A 14 -2.41 16.33 -8.26
C ILE A 14 -1.91 16.14 -6.82
N ASP A 15 -2.47 16.86 -5.86
CA ASP A 15 -2.16 16.70 -4.45
C ASP A 15 -2.50 15.28 -3.95
N ASN A 16 -3.61 14.73 -4.43
CA ASN A 16 -4.00 13.34 -4.13
C ASN A 16 -3.01 12.33 -4.70
N LEU A 17 -2.55 12.50 -5.95
CA LEU A 17 -1.52 11.63 -6.55
C LEU A 17 -0.18 11.70 -5.81
N ASN A 18 0.23 12.91 -5.41
CA ASN A 18 1.43 13.11 -4.59
C ASN A 18 1.30 12.41 -3.24
N PHE A 19 0.14 12.55 -2.59
CA PHE A 19 -0.13 11.90 -1.31
C PHE A 19 -0.05 10.37 -1.44
N ILE A 20 -0.68 9.77 -2.46
CA ILE A 20 -0.61 8.33 -2.72
C ILE A 20 0.85 7.90 -2.92
N LEU A 21 1.61 8.65 -3.73
CA LEU A 21 3.01 8.35 -4.01
C LEU A 21 3.87 8.38 -2.73
N ASP A 22 3.62 9.37 -1.85
CA ASP A 22 4.31 9.49 -0.56
C ASP A 22 4.00 8.30 0.36
N GLU A 23 2.74 7.97 0.49
CA GLU A 23 2.34 6.92 1.41
C GLU A 23 2.77 5.53 0.92
N VAL A 24 2.68 5.25 -0.38
CA VAL A 24 3.21 4.00 -0.97
C VAL A 24 4.73 3.92 -0.77
N SER A 25 5.45 5.02 -1.01
CA SER A 25 6.89 5.13 -0.76
C SER A 25 7.26 4.79 0.69
N LYS A 26 6.56 5.38 1.66
CA LYS A 26 6.77 5.15 3.09
C LYS A 26 6.40 3.73 3.53
N THR A 27 5.26 3.23 3.07
CA THR A 27 4.76 1.91 3.45
C THR A 27 5.67 0.79 2.96
N LEU A 28 6.18 0.92 1.74
CA LEU A 28 7.07 -0.08 1.14
C LEU A 28 8.56 0.17 1.42
N GLY A 29 8.91 1.29 2.04
CA GLY A 29 10.30 1.67 2.28
C GLY A 29 11.10 1.93 0.99
N VAL A 30 10.42 2.32 -0.10
CA VAL A 30 11.04 2.62 -1.40
C VAL A 30 11.06 4.13 -1.60
N PRO A 31 12.24 4.79 -1.56
CA PRO A 31 12.33 6.24 -1.75
C PRO A 31 11.67 6.70 -3.06
N LYS A 32 10.98 7.85 -3.04
CA LYS A 32 10.33 8.45 -4.22
C LYS A 32 11.30 8.61 -5.39
N GLU A 33 12.53 9.02 -5.11
CA GLU A 33 13.58 9.21 -6.13
C GLU A 33 13.85 7.90 -6.88
N HIS A 34 13.72 6.75 -6.22
CA HIS A 34 13.83 5.45 -6.87
C HIS A 34 12.59 5.15 -7.73
N MET A 35 11.40 5.51 -7.28
CA MET A 35 10.16 5.30 -8.04
C MET A 35 10.15 6.16 -9.32
N VAL A 36 10.67 7.37 -9.28
CA VAL A 36 10.80 8.27 -10.44
C VAL A 36 11.98 7.90 -11.34
N SER A 37 13.01 7.24 -10.81
CA SER A 37 14.25 6.88 -11.53
C SER A 37 14.01 5.87 -12.66
N ARG A 38 15.03 5.67 -13.52
CA ARG A 38 15.03 4.61 -14.56
C ARG A 38 15.40 3.22 -14.04
N LYS A 39 15.67 3.07 -12.74
CA LYS A 39 16.01 1.77 -12.13
C LYS A 39 14.89 0.75 -12.32
N ARG A 40 15.28 -0.51 -12.60
CA ARG A 40 14.34 -1.62 -12.87
C ARG A 40 14.45 -2.77 -11.86
N LYS A 41 14.94 -2.50 -10.64
CA LYS A 41 14.97 -3.53 -9.58
C LYS A 41 13.54 -3.94 -9.23
N SER A 42 13.34 -5.23 -8.93
CA SER A 42 12.00 -5.81 -8.72
C SER A 42 11.16 -5.01 -7.72
N PHE A 43 11.70 -4.74 -6.53
CA PHE A 43 10.97 -4.01 -5.49
C PHE A 43 10.55 -2.58 -5.89
N ILE A 44 11.32 -1.90 -6.78
CA ILE A 44 10.96 -0.58 -7.31
C ILE A 44 9.82 -0.71 -8.33
N VAL A 45 9.87 -1.76 -9.14
CA VAL A 45 8.81 -2.04 -10.13
C VAL A 45 7.51 -2.40 -9.40
N ASP A 46 7.60 -3.22 -8.36
CA ASP A 46 6.44 -3.57 -7.52
C ASP A 46 5.79 -2.32 -6.92
N ALA A 47 6.60 -1.41 -6.36
CA ALA A 47 6.11 -0.16 -5.80
C ALA A 47 5.41 0.72 -6.84
N ARG A 48 5.93 0.80 -8.08
CA ARG A 48 5.28 1.51 -9.18
C ARG A 48 3.96 0.88 -9.59
N CYS A 49 3.90 -0.46 -9.66
CA CYS A 49 2.68 -1.18 -9.97
C CYS A 49 1.60 -0.91 -8.89
N ILE A 50 1.96 -0.99 -7.62
CA ILE A 50 1.06 -0.72 -6.49
C ILE A 50 0.59 0.73 -6.49
N TYR A 51 1.51 1.69 -6.65
CA TYR A 51 1.15 3.10 -6.78
C TYR A 51 0.15 3.34 -7.90
N THR A 52 0.43 2.81 -9.10
CA THR A 52 -0.43 3.01 -10.28
C THR A 52 -1.81 2.41 -10.08
N ALA A 53 -1.92 1.23 -9.45
CA ALA A 53 -3.17 0.58 -9.15
C ALA A 53 -4.01 1.40 -8.16
N ILE A 54 -3.42 1.79 -7.02
CA ILE A 54 -4.10 2.58 -6.00
C ILE A 54 -4.54 3.96 -6.56
N ALA A 55 -3.65 4.64 -7.30
CA ALA A 55 -3.98 5.92 -7.92
C ALA A 55 -5.15 5.78 -8.90
N ARG A 56 -5.19 4.70 -9.69
CA ARG A 56 -6.29 4.46 -10.64
C ARG A 56 -7.61 4.14 -9.95
N GLU A 57 -7.57 3.39 -8.84
CA GLU A 57 -8.76 3.01 -8.08
C GLU A 57 -9.32 4.16 -7.21
N SER A 58 -8.44 5.04 -6.73
CA SER A 58 -8.79 6.06 -5.74
C SER A 58 -9.00 7.45 -6.33
N THR A 59 -8.64 7.66 -7.60
CA THR A 59 -8.78 8.94 -8.27
C THR A 59 -9.40 8.77 -9.67
N ASN A 60 -9.98 9.87 -10.19
CA ASN A 60 -10.48 9.92 -11.56
C ASN A 60 -9.40 10.36 -12.56
N GLU A 61 -8.12 10.35 -12.17
CA GLU A 61 -7.02 10.82 -12.99
C GLU A 61 -6.73 9.93 -14.19
N SER A 62 -6.25 10.54 -15.26
CA SER A 62 -5.81 9.83 -16.44
C SER A 62 -4.56 9.00 -16.17
N LEU A 63 -4.36 7.91 -16.92
CA LEU A 63 -3.14 7.11 -16.82
C LEU A 63 -1.88 7.89 -17.21
N GLU A 64 -2.02 8.95 -17.98
CA GLU A 64 -0.96 9.89 -18.31
C GLU A 64 -0.58 10.73 -17.08
N SER A 65 -1.55 11.33 -16.38
CA SER A 65 -1.33 12.07 -15.14
C SER A 65 -0.67 11.17 -14.07
N ILE A 66 -1.21 9.97 -13.88
CA ILE A 66 -0.66 8.99 -12.92
C ILE A 66 0.78 8.60 -13.28
N GLY A 67 1.05 8.32 -14.56
CA GLY A 67 2.38 7.96 -15.06
C GLY A 67 3.39 9.10 -14.90
N SER A 68 2.98 10.34 -15.18
CA SER A 68 3.85 11.51 -15.09
C SER A 68 4.45 11.70 -13.69
N MET A 69 3.70 11.37 -12.63
CA MET A 69 4.17 11.46 -11.24
C MET A 69 5.39 10.57 -10.94
N ILE A 70 5.53 9.47 -11.68
CA ILE A 70 6.67 8.54 -11.57
C ILE A 70 7.58 8.60 -12.79
N ASN A 71 7.50 9.67 -13.59
CA ASN A 71 8.25 9.91 -14.81
C ASN A 71 8.11 8.74 -15.81
N ARG A 72 6.87 8.37 -16.10
CA ARG A 72 6.50 7.33 -17.07
C ARG A 72 5.35 7.81 -17.95
N ASP A 73 5.28 7.28 -19.16
CA ASP A 73 4.19 7.50 -20.08
C ASP A 73 2.95 6.64 -19.74
N HIS A 74 1.84 6.92 -20.40
CA HIS A 74 0.60 6.19 -20.21
C HIS A 74 0.72 4.70 -20.57
N SER A 75 1.57 4.33 -21.53
CA SER A 75 1.78 2.95 -21.97
C SER A 75 2.42 2.13 -20.86
N MET A 76 3.36 2.74 -20.12
CA MET A 76 3.96 2.12 -18.95
C MET A 76 2.96 1.99 -17.80
N SER A 77 2.06 2.96 -17.63
CA SER A 77 0.98 2.86 -16.63
C SER A 77 0.05 1.68 -16.94
N ILE A 78 -0.33 1.47 -18.19
CA ILE A 78 -1.09 0.28 -18.63
C ILE A 78 -0.31 -1.01 -18.34
N HIS A 79 0.99 -1.02 -18.63
CA HIS A 79 1.83 -2.19 -18.34
C HIS A 79 1.90 -2.49 -16.83
N TYR A 80 2.00 -1.47 -15.99
CA TYR A 80 2.01 -1.64 -14.53
C TYR A 80 0.68 -2.19 -14.01
N LEU A 81 -0.46 -1.75 -14.54
CA LEU A 81 -1.77 -2.30 -14.18
C LEU A 81 -1.90 -3.78 -14.56
N LYS A 82 -1.56 -4.15 -15.78
CA LYS A 82 -1.56 -5.57 -16.22
C LYS A 82 -0.68 -6.44 -15.34
N LYS A 83 0.49 -5.92 -14.96
CA LYS A 83 1.43 -6.62 -14.10
C LYS A 83 0.90 -6.73 -12.66
N HIS A 84 0.24 -5.69 -12.16
CA HIS A 84 -0.45 -5.68 -10.88
C HIS A 84 -1.49 -6.80 -10.81
N ASP A 85 -2.40 -6.88 -11.80
CA ASP A 85 -3.46 -7.89 -11.86
C ASP A 85 -2.88 -9.31 -11.82
N ALA A 86 -1.82 -9.55 -12.59
CA ALA A 86 -1.13 -10.84 -12.60
C ALA A 86 -0.50 -11.16 -11.23
N TYR A 87 0.16 -10.20 -10.59
CA TYR A 87 0.87 -10.43 -9.33
C TYR A 87 -0.05 -10.55 -8.13
N VAL A 88 -1.13 -9.78 -8.07
CA VAL A 88 -2.14 -9.93 -7.01
C VAL A 88 -2.73 -11.34 -6.99
N SER A 89 -2.89 -11.97 -8.15
CA SER A 89 -3.44 -13.32 -8.23
C SER A 89 -2.43 -14.42 -7.89
N THR A 90 -1.14 -14.23 -8.19
CA THR A 90 -0.12 -15.29 -8.16
C THR A 90 0.93 -15.15 -7.05
N ASP A 91 1.23 -13.93 -6.58
CA ASP A 91 2.29 -13.65 -5.61
C ASP A 91 1.72 -13.18 -4.27
N LEU A 92 1.80 -14.04 -3.25
CA LEU A 92 1.32 -13.73 -1.90
C LEU A 92 2.06 -12.56 -1.26
N ASN A 93 3.37 -12.43 -1.49
CA ASN A 93 4.17 -11.35 -0.93
C ASN A 93 3.80 -10.01 -1.58
N TYR A 94 3.61 -10.00 -2.89
CA TYR A 94 3.13 -8.82 -3.60
C TYR A 94 1.73 -8.41 -3.13
N ARG A 95 0.82 -9.37 -2.98
CA ARG A 95 -0.54 -9.14 -2.47
C ARG A 95 -0.53 -8.53 -1.07
N GLN A 96 0.36 -9.01 -0.18
CA GLN A 96 0.51 -8.45 1.16
C GLN A 96 0.95 -6.98 1.10
N LYS A 97 1.98 -6.66 0.31
CA LYS A 97 2.45 -5.29 0.08
C LYS A 97 1.34 -4.37 -0.45
N TYR A 98 0.56 -4.87 -1.41
CA TYR A 98 -0.57 -4.13 -1.95
C TYR A 98 -1.64 -3.87 -0.88
N ASN A 99 -2.03 -4.88 -0.12
CA ASN A 99 -2.99 -4.73 0.97
C ASN A 99 -2.51 -3.73 2.03
N ASP A 100 -1.23 -3.74 2.39
CA ASP A 100 -0.63 -2.78 3.31
C ASP A 100 -0.75 -1.33 2.79
N CYS A 101 -0.76 -1.14 1.48
CA CYS A 101 -0.92 0.17 0.82
C CYS A 101 -2.39 0.53 0.51
N CYS A 102 -3.32 -0.43 0.40
CA CYS A 102 -4.73 -0.18 0.03
C CYS A 102 -5.48 0.74 0.99
N TYR A 103 -5.08 0.79 2.25
CA TYR A 103 -5.67 1.72 3.23
C TYR A 103 -5.49 3.18 2.81
N VAL A 104 -4.44 3.49 2.06
CA VAL A 104 -4.18 4.82 1.51
C VAL A 104 -5.25 5.23 0.50
N GLY A 105 -5.57 4.34 -0.45
CA GLY A 105 -6.58 4.57 -1.47
C GLY A 105 -7.99 4.72 -0.90
N LYS A 106 -8.36 3.88 0.06
CA LYS A 106 -9.67 3.97 0.73
C LYS A 106 -9.84 5.28 1.48
N SER A 107 -8.76 5.78 2.06
CA SER A 107 -8.72 7.07 2.74
C SER A 107 -9.00 8.25 1.80
N LEU A 108 -8.71 8.14 0.51
CA LEU A 108 -8.95 9.18 -0.50
C LEU A 108 -10.30 9.05 -1.20
N ALA A 109 -10.87 7.84 -1.28
CA ALA A 109 -12.13 7.58 -1.97
C ALA A 109 -13.37 8.13 -1.22
N GLU A 110 -13.23 8.52 0.05
CA GLU A 110 -14.31 9.18 0.77
C GLU A 110 -14.44 10.66 0.34
N PRO A 111 -15.63 11.11 -0.09
CA PRO A 111 -15.84 12.45 -0.68
C PRO A 111 -15.47 13.63 0.23
N GLU A 112 -15.29 13.40 1.52
CA GLU A 112 -14.90 14.43 2.49
C GLU A 112 -13.38 14.64 2.60
N PHE A 113 -12.57 13.87 1.89
CA PHE A 113 -11.11 13.86 2.07
C PHE A 113 -10.42 15.10 1.50
N GLY A 114 -10.99 15.75 0.49
CA GLY A 114 -10.44 16.96 -0.15
C GLY A 114 -10.28 18.16 0.80
N HIS A 115 -11.06 18.19 1.90
CA HIS A 115 -11.07 19.30 2.86
C HIS A 115 -10.54 18.91 4.25
N ARG A 116 -10.08 17.67 4.45
CA ARG A 116 -9.59 17.24 5.77
C ARG A 116 -8.26 17.89 6.11
N SER A 117 -8.19 18.43 7.32
CA SER A 117 -6.99 19.03 7.87
C SER A 117 -5.84 18.00 7.98
N ILE A 118 -4.59 18.48 8.07
CA ILE A 118 -3.42 17.62 8.37
C ILE A 118 -3.65 16.76 9.62
N VAL A 119 -4.37 17.29 10.60
CA VAL A 119 -4.72 16.59 11.85
C VAL A 119 -5.61 15.37 11.57
N ASP A 120 -6.63 15.51 10.73
CA ASP A 120 -7.53 14.39 10.38
C ASP A 120 -6.77 13.29 9.64
N ARG A 121 -5.88 13.66 8.71
CA ARG A 121 -5.01 12.71 8.01
C ARG A 121 -4.10 11.95 8.96
N LEU A 122 -3.53 12.64 9.96
CA LEU A 122 -2.70 12.02 10.99
C LEU A 122 -3.51 11.12 11.93
N MET A 123 -4.74 11.49 12.30
CA MET A 123 -5.63 10.66 13.11
C MET A 123 -5.98 9.35 12.41
N ILE A 124 -6.35 9.41 11.13
CA ILE A 124 -6.63 8.21 10.32
C ILE A 124 -5.39 7.33 10.24
N ARG A 125 -4.22 7.90 9.95
CA ARG A 125 -2.96 7.15 9.90
C ARG A 125 -2.64 6.48 11.24
N ASN A 126 -2.84 7.16 12.36
CA ASN A 126 -2.63 6.59 13.69
C ASN A 126 -3.61 5.47 13.99
N SER A 127 -4.87 5.59 13.54
CA SER A 127 -5.87 4.52 13.67
C SER A 127 -5.43 3.27 12.89
N ILE A 128 -5.02 3.42 11.63
CA ILE A 128 -4.53 2.34 10.78
C ILE A 128 -3.31 1.65 11.39
N LEU A 129 -2.33 2.44 11.85
CA LEU A 129 -1.13 1.90 12.52
C LEU A 129 -1.48 1.13 13.80
N SER A 130 -2.46 1.62 14.57
CA SER A 130 -2.93 0.96 15.78
C SER A 130 -3.61 -0.37 15.50
N GLU A 131 -4.37 -0.47 14.41
CA GLU A 131 -4.99 -1.72 13.97
C GLU A 131 -3.94 -2.72 13.48
N LYS A 132 -2.98 -2.26 12.67
CA LYS A 132 -1.88 -3.09 12.20
C LYS A 132 -1.06 -3.65 13.37
N PHE A 133 -0.75 -2.81 14.35
CA PHE A 133 -0.03 -3.23 15.56
C PHE A 133 -0.83 -4.26 16.38
N ARG A 134 -2.15 -4.07 16.53
CA ARG A 134 -3.01 -5.06 17.20
C ARG A 134 -3.03 -6.40 16.47
N TYR A 135 -3.11 -6.36 15.14
CA TYR A 135 -3.08 -7.57 14.32
C TYR A 135 -1.74 -8.33 14.47
N GLU A 136 -0.61 -7.64 14.31
CA GLU A 136 0.72 -8.24 14.46
C GLU A 136 0.93 -8.82 15.86
N LYS A 137 0.46 -8.13 16.90
CA LYS A 137 0.51 -8.61 18.28
C LYS A 137 -0.30 -9.90 18.43
N SER A 138 -1.52 -9.95 17.89
CA SER A 138 -2.38 -11.15 17.92
C SER A 138 -1.74 -12.34 17.23
N GLU A 139 -1.14 -12.14 16.05
CA GLU A 139 -0.45 -13.19 15.31
C GLU A 139 0.79 -13.71 16.07
N LYS A 140 1.54 -12.82 16.71
CA LYS A 140 2.67 -13.18 17.56
C LYS A 140 2.24 -14.02 18.77
N GLU A 141 1.14 -13.66 19.42
CA GLU A 141 0.57 -14.40 20.53
C GLU A 141 0.11 -15.81 20.10
N LYS A 142 -0.56 -15.92 18.95
CA LYS A 142 -0.94 -17.23 18.37
C LYS A 142 0.27 -18.11 18.09
N ALA A 143 1.32 -17.55 17.48
CA ALA A 143 2.56 -18.26 17.22
C ALA A 143 3.24 -18.74 18.51
N GLN A 144 3.29 -17.90 19.55
CA GLN A 144 3.81 -18.26 20.86
C GLN A 144 3.02 -19.41 21.50
N HIS A 145 1.70 -19.38 21.41
CA HIS A 145 0.83 -20.47 21.89
C HIS A 145 1.08 -21.80 21.16
N GLN A 146 1.28 -21.75 19.84
CA GLN A 146 1.62 -22.94 19.07
C GLN A 146 2.97 -23.54 19.50
N VAL A 147 3.98 -22.71 19.68
CA VAL A 147 5.31 -23.14 20.18
C VAL A 147 5.19 -23.77 21.56
N LEU A 148 4.40 -23.20 22.45
CA LEU A 148 4.18 -23.74 23.79
C LEU A 148 3.51 -25.11 23.74
N ARG A 149 2.47 -25.28 22.93
CA ARG A 149 1.80 -26.57 22.72
C ARG A 149 2.76 -27.64 22.18
N MET A 150 3.60 -27.30 21.19
CA MET A 150 4.60 -28.22 20.67
C MET A 150 5.62 -28.64 21.74
N LYS A 151 6.09 -27.70 22.57
CA LYS A 151 6.99 -27.99 23.67
C LYS A 151 6.36 -28.94 24.71
N GLN A 152 5.09 -28.74 25.03
CA GLN A 152 4.35 -29.63 25.95
C GLN A 152 4.18 -31.01 25.35
N PHE A 153 3.85 -31.12 24.06
CA PHE A 153 3.73 -32.39 23.36
C PHE A 153 5.06 -33.15 23.35
N LEU A 154 6.18 -32.50 23.04
CA LEU A 154 7.51 -33.10 23.06
C LEU A 154 7.94 -33.57 24.46
N LYS A 155 7.53 -32.84 25.50
CA LYS A 155 7.80 -33.23 26.88
C LYS A 155 7.01 -34.47 27.29
N SER A 156 5.73 -34.56 26.90
CA SER A 156 4.89 -35.73 27.17
C SER A 156 5.37 -36.95 26.40
N SER A 157 5.78 -36.80 25.13
CA SER A 157 6.31 -37.95 24.36
C SER A 157 7.63 -38.47 24.85
N LYS A 158 8.54 -37.66 25.42
CA LYS A 158 9.75 -38.13 26.07
C LYS A 158 9.47 -39.04 27.25
N ASN A 159 8.47 -38.74 28.07
CA ASN A 159 8.10 -39.56 29.22
C ASN A 159 7.52 -40.92 28.84
N TYR A 160 7.09 -41.13 27.58
CA TYR A 160 6.63 -42.45 27.08
C TYR A 160 7.77 -43.37 26.61
N PHE A 161 8.97 -42.84 26.37
CA PHE A 161 10.14 -43.63 25.92
C PHE A 161 11.11 -43.96 27.04
N GLU A 162 10.88 -43.45 28.26
CA GLU A 162 11.73 -43.74 29.46
C GLU A 162 11.09 -44.78 30.43
N CYS A 163 9.97 -45.40 30.05
CA CYS A 163 9.36 -46.56 30.68
C CYS A 163 9.56 -47.81 29.81
#